data_0ec1eec0f05661dfca06e2f3ab23cf46
#
_entry.id   0ec1eec0f05661dfca06e2f3ab23cf46
#
_cell.length_a   1.000
_cell.length_b   1.000
_cell.length_c   1.000
_cell.angle_alpha   90.00
_cell.angle_beta   90.00
_cell.angle_gamma   90.00
#
_symmetry.space_group_name_H-M   'P 1'
#
loop_
_entity.id
_entity.type
_entity.pdbx_description
1 polymer ?
#
loop_
_entity_poly.entity_id
_entity_poly.type
_entity_poly.pdbx_seq_one_letter_code
_entity_poly.pdbx_strand_id
1 'polypeptide(L)'
;MQVVFNKLIMHNFLSYAHSEYEFNKSGFIAVKGYNHNKEDNANSNGVGKSGFSSSIIWCLTGSTPTGVKDVHNRYVKEDETWVYLSFTVDGKEYTVKRFYKPAGMEFTVDGREIENKGIRDAENILSQYLPNITEKLLSSVIILGQGLPNKLTNHTPSGRKEILEQLSNSDFMIEDIKDRLSKRLTTLTDKKRELEDSILQLSTTIENNKRLIADYQYELNHLSPCDILESELNSDKKQYSELSTKVFDNYDEELKKLYNEKAKIKNEPNITDLSSIDVKLAEMRTSLKGKIDKYKELSSVTDVCPTCGQKLIGVHKPDTSGLVNEINQLKDEGVQLKEQRDRIEQENNRIIAECNKRYQEDVASIQTSIEKLEQLQQKVQMEKQLVESQMKNLLENISKIQVEIDSYNNKRNTYLSGIEKATKENDKYSTELDTLKSELTTISQRIDIQNKMNTLTKRDFRGVLLSNCISYLNSKMKEFSLEVFNTDKLSMELCGNNVSIKLDGKEYESLSGGEKTKVDIIIQLSIRDMLCKYANFSSNILVIDEVTDFLDEQSANNVYNLFMSKLNDVSSVYIISHRKDFTIPTDGVMIIEKDTDKISRIIQ
;
A
#
# COMPACT_ATOMS: atom_id res chain seq x y z
N MET A 1 0.45 -8.57 -4.29
CA MET A 1 1.09 -8.37 -5.61
C MET A 1 1.86 -9.64 -5.95
N GLN A 2 1.37 -10.41 -6.88
CA GLN A 2 2.03 -11.62 -7.38
C GLN A 2 2.66 -11.31 -8.74
N VAL A 3 3.97 -11.42 -8.82
CA VAL A 3 4.74 -11.20 -10.04
C VAL A 3 5.06 -12.56 -10.67
N VAL A 4 4.63 -12.76 -11.90
CA VAL A 4 4.92 -13.95 -12.68
C VAL A 4 5.76 -13.56 -13.88
N PHE A 5 7.04 -13.87 -13.83
CA PHE A 5 7.97 -13.65 -14.94
C PHE A 5 7.69 -14.65 -16.04
N ASN A 6 7.62 -14.17 -17.28
CA ASN A 6 7.30 -14.96 -18.46
C ASN A 6 8.50 -15.10 -19.40
N LYS A 7 9.15 -13.99 -19.75
CA LYS A 7 10.28 -13.99 -20.68
C LYS A 7 11.32 -12.94 -20.28
N LEU A 8 12.58 -13.32 -20.44
CA LEU A 8 13.75 -12.46 -20.28
C LEU A 8 14.56 -12.47 -21.58
N ILE A 9 14.98 -11.29 -22.05
CA ILE A 9 15.95 -11.16 -23.13
C ILE A 9 17.06 -10.22 -22.64
N MET A 10 18.28 -10.66 -22.79
CA MET A 10 19.49 -9.89 -22.48
C MET A 10 20.26 -9.61 -23.79
N HIS A 11 20.59 -8.35 -24.01
CA HIS A 11 21.39 -7.94 -25.14
C HIS A 11 22.59 -7.12 -24.65
N ASN A 12 23.78 -7.58 -24.95
CA ASN A 12 25.07 -7.02 -24.51
C ASN A 12 25.16 -6.75 -22.98
N PHE A 13 24.49 -7.59 -22.20
CA PHE A 13 24.40 -7.42 -20.75
C PHE A 13 25.40 -8.32 -20.02
N LEU A 14 26.32 -7.71 -19.25
CA LEU A 14 27.40 -8.38 -18.53
C LEU A 14 28.23 -9.30 -19.46
N SER A 15 28.13 -10.62 -19.28
CA SER A 15 28.81 -11.59 -20.13
C SER A 15 27.99 -12.05 -21.35
N TYR A 16 26.71 -11.69 -21.41
CA TYR A 16 25.81 -12.12 -22.47
C TYR A 16 25.85 -11.16 -23.67
N ALA A 17 26.05 -11.68 -24.91
CA ALA A 17 25.85 -10.88 -26.09
C ALA A 17 24.37 -10.80 -26.48
N HIS A 18 23.75 -11.97 -26.63
CA HIS A 18 22.30 -12.08 -26.79
C HIS A 18 21.83 -13.41 -26.20
N SER A 19 20.84 -13.35 -25.34
CA SER A 19 20.24 -14.56 -24.78
C SER A 19 18.78 -14.31 -24.45
N GLU A 20 17.95 -15.29 -24.79
CA GLU A 20 16.53 -15.31 -24.43
C GLU A 20 16.26 -16.47 -23.47
N TYR A 21 15.37 -16.26 -22.55
CA TYR A 21 14.92 -17.30 -21.64
C TYR A 21 13.43 -17.16 -21.37
N GLU A 22 12.72 -18.27 -21.44
CA GLU A 22 11.30 -18.37 -21.09
C GLU A 22 11.15 -19.10 -19.76
N PHE A 23 10.43 -18.47 -18.83
CA PHE A 23 10.17 -19.03 -17.49
C PHE A 23 9.03 -20.06 -17.53
N ASN A 24 9.17 -21.06 -18.39
CA ASN A 24 8.16 -22.08 -18.67
C ASN A 24 8.42 -23.42 -17.96
N LYS A 25 9.56 -23.55 -17.28
CA LYS A 25 9.92 -24.74 -16.49
C LYS A 25 9.41 -24.58 -15.08
N SER A 26 8.93 -25.65 -14.48
CA SER A 26 8.51 -25.70 -13.08
C SER A 26 9.37 -26.66 -12.26
N GLY A 27 9.34 -26.49 -10.94
CA GLY A 27 10.11 -27.31 -10.01
C GLY A 27 11.55 -26.79 -9.83
N PHE A 28 12.44 -27.68 -9.47
CA PHE A 28 13.85 -27.38 -9.20
C PHE A 28 14.69 -27.54 -10.46
N ILE A 29 15.31 -26.46 -10.90
CA ILE A 29 16.06 -26.39 -12.16
C ILE A 29 17.54 -26.19 -11.86
N ALA A 30 18.37 -27.16 -12.23
CA ALA A 30 19.81 -27.02 -12.10
C ALA A 30 20.37 -26.05 -13.15
N VAL A 31 21.09 -25.02 -12.71
CA VAL A 31 21.81 -24.10 -13.61
C VAL A 31 23.25 -24.58 -13.77
N LYS A 32 23.54 -25.16 -14.90
CA LYS A 32 24.89 -25.67 -15.25
C LYS A 32 25.64 -24.70 -16.14
N GLY A 33 26.89 -24.43 -15.81
CA GLY A 33 27.76 -23.57 -16.60
C GLY A 33 28.85 -24.37 -17.30
N TYR A 34 29.07 -24.14 -18.57
CA TYR A 34 30.18 -24.67 -19.32
C TYR A 34 31.04 -23.54 -19.89
N ASN A 35 32.31 -23.50 -19.48
CA ASN A 35 33.26 -22.51 -19.96
C ASN A 35 34.20 -23.14 -21.00
N HIS A 36 34.05 -22.74 -22.21
CA HIS A 36 34.90 -23.19 -23.33
C HIS A 36 36.15 -22.32 -23.51
N ASN A 37 36.25 -21.20 -22.75
CA ASN A 37 37.44 -20.36 -22.77
C ASN A 37 38.56 -20.98 -21.92
N LYS A 38 39.58 -21.46 -22.58
CA LYS A 38 40.74 -22.09 -21.92
C LYS A 38 41.60 -21.10 -21.13
N GLU A 39 41.52 -19.79 -21.42
CA GLU A 39 42.28 -18.77 -20.73
C GLU A 39 41.77 -18.54 -19.29
N ASP A 40 40.50 -18.79 -19.04
CA ASP A 40 39.90 -18.59 -17.71
C ASP A 40 40.31 -19.67 -16.69
N ASN A 41 40.95 -20.76 -17.12
CA ASN A 41 41.32 -21.92 -16.28
C ASN A 41 40.17 -22.40 -15.37
N ALA A 42 38.92 -22.23 -15.80
CA ALA A 42 37.72 -22.54 -15.02
C ALA A 42 36.70 -23.28 -15.89
N ASN A 43 36.20 -24.42 -15.39
CA ASN A 43 35.24 -25.24 -16.16
C ASN A 43 33.80 -24.67 -16.12
N SER A 44 33.44 -24.00 -15.05
CA SER A 44 32.07 -23.52 -14.79
C SER A 44 32.00 -22.12 -14.17
N ASN A 45 33.14 -21.58 -13.72
CA ASN A 45 33.17 -20.24 -13.11
C ASN A 45 33.24 -19.17 -14.20
N GLY A 46 32.65 -18.01 -13.92
CA GLY A 46 32.70 -16.88 -14.82
C GLY A 46 31.88 -17.03 -16.11
N VAL A 47 30.98 -18.02 -16.18
CA VAL A 47 30.09 -18.19 -17.35
C VAL A 47 28.83 -17.30 -17.30
N GLY A 48 28.66 -16.46 -16.25
CA GLY A 48 27.55 -15.51 -16.17
C GLY A 48 26.30 -16.03 -15.47
N LYS A 49 26.38 -17.10 -14.68
CA LYS A 49 25.22 -17.68 -13.97
C LYS A 49 24.48 -16.64 -13.13
N SER A 50 25.17 -15.87 -12.29
CA SER A 50 24.57 -14.80 -11.47
C SER A 50 24.14 -13.55 -12.30
N GLY A 51 24.62 -13.43 -13.55
CA GLY A 51 24.18 -12.41 -14.49
C GLY A 51 22.72 -12.58 -14.89
N PHE A 52 22.23 -13.81 -14.94
CA PHE A 52 20.84 -14.13 -15.22
C PHE A 52 19.88 -13.49 -14.19
N SER A 53 20.10 -13.69 -12.90
CA SER A 53 19.28 -13.09 -11.86
C SER A 53 19.49 -11.57 -11.74
N SER A 54 20.71 -11.10 -11.97
CA SER A 54 21.05 -9.67 -11.96
C SER A 54 20.34 -8.90 -13.06
N SER A 55 20.12 -9.50 -14.24
CA SER A 55 19.43 -8.85 -15.36
C SER A 55 17.98 -8.54 -15.04
N ILE A 56 17.27 -9.43 -14.34
CA ILE A 56 15.87 -9.24 -13.92
C ILE A 56 15.77 -8.02 -13.00
N ILE A 57 16.63 -7.97 -12.00
CA ILE A 57 16.63 -6.88 -11.01
C ILE A 57 17.04 -5.57 -11.67
N TRP A 58 18.08 -5.59 -12.50
CA TRP A 58 18.54 -4.40 -13.21
C TRP A 58 17.48 -3.84 -14.16
N CYS A 59 16.78 -4.70 -14.87
CA CYS A 59 15.72 -4.29 -15.78
C CYS A 59 14.64 -3.47 -15.05
N LEU A 60 14.24 -3.91 -13.86
CA LEU A 60 13.18 -3.26 -13.08
C LEU A 60 13.66 -2.04 -12.28
N THR A 61 14.93 -2.06 -11.79
CA THR A 61 15.39 -1.07 -10.81
C THR A 61 16.55 -0.19 -11.27
N GLY A 62 17.21 -0.55 -12.37
CA GLY A 62 18.43 0.12 -12.82
C GLY A 62 19.68 -0.22 -12.00
N SER A 63 19.56 -1.08 -11.00
CA SER A 63 20.65 -1.49 -10.10
C SER A 63 20.86 -3.00 -10.18
N THR A 64 22.08 -3.46 -9.99
CA THR A 64 22.38 -4.89 -9.85
C THR A 64 22.52 -5.25 -8.38
N PRO A 65 22.19 -6.48 -7.95
CA PRO A 65 22.33 -6.92 -6.56
C PRO A 65 23.74 -6.78 -5.99
N THR A 66 24.75 -6.88 -6.85
CA THR A 66 26.17 -6.79 -6.50
C THR A 66 26.75 -5.38 -6.65
N GLY A 67 25.94 -4.37 -7.00
CA GLY A 67 26.37 -2.99 -7.18
C GLY A 67 27.24 -2.73 -8.41
N VAL A 68 27.26 -3.65 -9.39
CA VAL A 68 27.96 -3.48 -10.67
C VAL A 68 27.28 -2.36 -11.45
N LYS A 69 28.02 -1.30 -11.74
CA LYS A 69 27.52 -0.11 -12.47
C LYS A 69 27.65 -0.22 -13.98
N ASP A 70 28.75 -0.80 -14.45
CA ASP A 70 29.01 -1.00 -15.88
C ASP A 70 28.50 -2.38 -16.29
N VAL A 71 27.32 -2.41 -16.85
CA VAL A 71 26.63 -3.66 -17.24
C VAL A 71 26.84 -4.03 -18.71
N HIS A 72 27.57 -3.21 -19.46
CA HIS A 72 27.86 -3.46 -20.87
C HIS A 72 28.82 -4.65 -21.04
N ASN A 73 28.59 -5.47 -22.04
CA ASN A 73 29.48 -6.55 -22.39
C ASN A 73 30.72 -6.04 -23.15
N ARG A 74 31.87 -6.08 -22.51
CA ARG A 74 33.14 -5.55 -23.06
C ARG A 74 33.73 -6.33 -24.22
N TYR A 75 33.20 -7.51 -24.49
CA TYR A 75 33.69 -8.40 -25.53
C TYR A 75 32.87 -8.31 -26.82
N VAL A 76 31.80 -7.53 -26.82
CA VAL A 76 30.95 -7.30 -27.99
C VAL A 76 31.21 -5.89 -28.52
N LYS A 77 31.22 -5.76 -29.86
CA LYS A 77 31.51 -4.47 -30.53
C LYS A 77 30.29 -3.56 -30.66
N GLU A 78 29.11 -4.10 -30.44
CA GLU A 78 27.87 -3.33 -30.49
C GLU A 78 27.73 -2.46 -29.24
N ASP A 79 27.38 -1.19 -29.42
CA ASP A 79 27.30 -0.22 -28.31
C ASP A 79 25.98 -0.31 -27.52
N GLU A 80 24.93 -0.93 -28.10
CA GLU A 80 23.62 -0.98 -27.47
C GLU A 80 23.57 -2.09 -26.41
N THR A 81 23.13 -1.72 -25.21
CA THR A 81 22.94 -2.67 -24.09
C THR A 81 21.55 -2.50 -23.55
N TRP A 82 20.77 -3.58 -23.53
CA TRP A 82 19.43 -3.56 -22.96
C TRP A 82 19.02 -4.92 -22.39
N VAL A 83 18.05 -4.86 -21.49
CA VAL A 83 17.35 -6.03 -20.97
C VAL A 83 15.86 -5.83 -21.17
N TYR A 84 15.21 -6.83 -21.70
CA TYR A 84 13.76 -6.91 -21.85
C TYR A 84 13.20 -7.95 -20.89
N LEU A 85 12.13 -7.60 -20.21
CA LEU A 85 11.44 -8.48 -19.29
C LEU A 85 9.93 -8.41 -19.56
N SER A 86 9.32 -9.57 -19.75
CA SER A 86 7.87 -9.73 -19.80
C SER A 86 7.41 -10.47 -18.54
N PHE A 87 6.38 -9.94 -17.89
CA PHE A 87 5.85 -10.51 -16.67
C PHE A 87 4.37 -10.11 -16.48
N THR A 88 3.68 -10.83 -15.61
CA THR A 88 2.32 -10.48 -15.18
C THR A 88 2.29 -10.12 -13.72
N VAL A 89 1.46 -9.16 -13.35
CA VAL A 89 1.19 -8.78 -11.96
C VAL A 89 -0.31 -8.76 -11.75
N ASP A 90 -0.78 -9.63 -10.85
CA ASP A 90 -2.20 -9.74 -10.50
C ASP A 90 -3.12 -9.83 -11.74
N GLY A 91 -2.65 -10.56 -12.78
CA GLY A 91 -3.37 -10.84 -14.02
C GLY A 91 -3.20 -9.79 -15.14
N LYS A 92 -2.48 -8.70 -14.92
CA LYS A 92 -2.12 -7.71 -15.97
C LYS A 92 -0.76 -8.02 -16.55
N GLU A 93 -0.62 -7.82 -17.85
CA GLU A 93 0.65 -8.03 -18.56
C GLU A 93 1.49 -6.76 -18.57
N TYR A 94 2.75 -6.91 -18.27
CA TYR A 94 3.75 -5.85 -18.29
C TYR A 94 4.95 -6.25 -19.15
N THR A 95 5.47 -5.30 -19.89
CA THR A 95 6.80 -5.44 -20.49
C THR A 95 7.65 -4.24 -20.14
N VAL A 96 8.89 -4.50 -19.78
CA VAL A 96 9.89 -3.46 -19.51
C VAL A 96 11.12 -3.77 -20.37
N LYS A 97 11.56 -2.80 -21.15
CA LYS A 97 12.85 -2.85 -21.83
C LYS A 97 13.69 -1.68 -21.37
N ARG A 98 14.74 -1.98 -20.63
CA ARG A 98 15.66 -0.97 -20.10
C ARG A 98 16.94 -0.93 -20.89
N PHE A 99 17.36 0.27 -21.24
CA PHE A 99 18.60 0.55 -21.97
C PHE A 99 19.65 1.13 -21.01
N TYR A 100 20.93 0.79 -21.24
CA TYR A 100 22.04 1.26 -20.41
C TYR A 100 22.61 2.59 -20.91
N LYS A 101 23.04 2.65 -22.17
CA LYS A 101 23.58 3.86 -22.84
C LYS A 101 23.10 3.94 -24.28
N PRO A 102 22.31 4.99 -24.65
CA PRO A 102 21.76 6.00 -23.75
C PRO A 102 20.75 5.40 -22.75
N ALA A 103 20.71 5.93 -21.53
CA ALA A 103 19.80 5.44 -20.51
C ALA A 103 18.35 5.74 -20.90
N GLY A 104 17.54 4.69 -20.98
CA GLY A 104 16.16 4.77 -21.40
C GLY A 104 15.34 3.60 -20.88
N MET A 105 14.02 3.68 -21.00
CA MET A 105 13.12 2.58 -20.67
C MET A 105 11.86 2.67 -21.53
N GLU A 106 11.52 1.56 -22.15
CA GLU A 106 10.23 1.32 -22.79
C GLU A 106 9.39 0.48 -21.84
N PHE A 107 8.14 0.84 -21.67
CA PHE A 107 7.26 0.18 -20.72
C PHE A 107 5.86 0.05 -21.31
N THR A 108 5.29 -1.18 -21.25
CA THR A 108 3.93 -1.43 -21.70
C THR A 108 3.09 -2.04 -20.57
N VAL A 109 1.80 -1.77 -20.59
CA VAL A 109 0.79 -2.38 -19.72
C VAL A 109 -0.35 -2.91 -20.58
N ASP A 110 -0.62 -4.21 -20.51
CA ASP A 110 -1.62 -4.91 -21.35
C ASP A 110 -1.46 -4.58 -22.85
N GLY A 111 -0.20 -4.53 -23.32
CA GLY A 111 0.15 -4.25 -24.70
C GLY A 111 0.08 -2.77 -25.10
N ARG A 112 -0.26 -1.86 -24.19
CA ARG A 112 -0.27 -0.42 -24.45
C ARG A 112 1.02 0.20 -23.98
N GLU A 113 1.70 0.89 -24.86
CA GLU A 113 2.92 1.62 -24.54
C GLU A 113 2.59 2.82 -23.63
N ILE A 114 3.41 3.00 -22.61
CA ILE A 114 3.30 4.11 -21.66
C ILE A 114 4.34 5.16 -22.04
N GLU A 115 3.87 6.29 -22.53
CA GLU A 115 4.73 7.41 -22.89
C GLU A 115 5.50 7.95 -21.68
N ASN A 116 6.78 8.22 -21.84
CA ASN A 116 7.63 8.82 -20.82
C ASN A 116 8.60 9.83 -21.44
N LYS A 117 9.06 10.77 -20.62
CA LYS A 117 9.98 11.86 -21.04
C LYS A 117 11.46 11.54 -20.77
N GLY A 118 11.77 10.28 -20.50
CA GLY A 118 13.11 9.79 -20.21
C GLY A 118 13.15 8.92 -18.97
N ILE A 119 14.33 8.38 -18.65
CA ILE A 119 14.50 7.31 -17.66
C ILE A 119 13.90 7.64 -16.27
N ARG A 120 14.10 8.86 -15.76
CA ARG A 120 13.57 9.26 -14.44
C ARG A 120 12.05 9.30 -14.42
N ASP A 121 11.44 9.78 -15.50
CA ASP A 121 10.00 9.84 -15.63
C ASP A 121 9.43 8.42 -15.76
N ALA A 122 10.04 7.57 -16.59
CA ALA A 122 9.69 6.18 -16.73
C ALA A 122 9.79 5.40 -15.41
N GLU A 123 10.84 5.61 -14.61
CA GLU A 123 10.99 5.00 -13.27
C GLU A 123 9.91 5.48 -12.30
N ASN A 124 9.55 6.77 -12.31
CA ASN A 124 8.46 7.30 -11.51
C ASN A 124 7.10 6.70 -11.91
N ILE A 125 6.85 6.60 -13.21
CA ILE A 125 5.62 5.96 -13.74
C ILE A 125 5.60 4.48 -13.35
N LEU A 126 6.69 3.74 -13.57
CA LEU A 126 6.80 2.34 -13.19
C LEU A 126 6.51 2.15 -11.69
N SER A 127 7.02 3.04 -10.83
CA SER A 127 6.77 2.99 -9.39
C SER A 127 5.31 3.22 -8.99
N GLN A 128 4.52 3.91 -9.82
CA GLN A 128 3.08 4.07 -9.61
C GLN A 128 2.30 2.79 -9.94
N TYR A 129 2.72 2.08 -11.00
CA TYR A 129 2.12 0.80 -11.38
C TYR A 129 2.58 -0.35 -10.49
N LEU A 130 3.83 -0.30 -10.05
CA LEU A 130 4.48 -1.33 -9.24
C LEU A 130 5.07 -0.70 -7.96
N PRO A 131 4.20 -0.28 -7.04
CA PRO A 131 4.66 0.35 -5.81
C PRO A 131 5.49 -0.64 -4.99
N ASN A 132 6.51 -0.11 -4.33
CA ASN A 132 7.42 -0.87 -3.46
C ASN A 132 8.39 -1.82 -4.17
N ILE A 133 8.44 -1.90 -5.50
CA ILE A 133 9.49 -2.64 -6.20
C ILE A 133 10.81 -1.88 -6.08
N THR A 134 11.67 -2.36 -5.21
CA THR A 134 13.02 -1.87 -5.00
C THR A 134 14.04 -2.98 -5.26
N GLU A 135 15.29 -2.59 -5.56
CA GLU A 135 16.38 -3.57 -5.70
C GLU A 135 16.49 -4.47 -4.46
N LYS A 136 16.37 -3.89 -3.26
CA LYS A 136 16.47 -4.63 -1.99
C LYS A 136 15.34 -5.64 -1.81
N LEU A 137 14.10 -5.25 -2.14
CA LEU A 137 12.96 -6.18 -2.07
C LEU A 137 13.12 -7.32 -3.07
N LEU A 138 13.40 -6.99 -4.34
CA LEU A 138 13.53 -7.98 -5.40
C LEU A 138 14.69 -8.95 -5.13
N SER A 139 15.87 -8.42 -4.78
CA SER A 139 17.03 -9.28 -4.46
C SER A 139 16.76 -10.17 -3.24
N SER A 140 16.03 -9.69 -2.24
CA SER A 140 15.72 -10.50 -1.04
C SER A 140 14.63 -11.56 -1.26
N VAL A 141 13.76 -11.39 -2.28
CA VAL A 141 12.67 -12.33 -2.58
C VAL A 141 13.03 -13.29 -3.71
N ILE A 142 13.77 -12.80 -4.71
CA ILE A 142 14.07 -13.56 -5.93
C ILE A 142 15.43 -14.29 -5.83
N ILE A 143 16.36 -13.82 -4.99
CA ILE A 143 17.71 -14.39 -4.89
C ILE A 143 18.01 -14.79 -3.45
N LEU A 144 18.44 -16.04 -3.28
CA LEU A 144 19.15 -16.50 -2.09
C LEU A 144 20.62 -16.75 -2.48
N GLY A 145 21.55 -15.99 -1.92
CA GLY A 145 22.94 -16.09 -2.38
C GLY A 145 23.96 -15.62 -1.35
N GLN A 146 25.20 -16.06 -1.53
CA GLN A 146 26.30 -15.68 -0.62
C GLN A 146 26.84 -14.28 -0.91
N GLY A 147 26.89 -13.89 -2.17
CA GLY A 147 27.48 -12.64 -2.64
C GLY A 147 26.61 -11.39 -2.53
N LEU A 148 25.43 -11.47 -1.92
CA LEU A 148 24.51 -10.34 -1.83
C LEU A 148 25.01 -9.29 -0.82
N PRO A 149 25.24 -8.03 -1.21
CA PRO A 149 25.70 -6.98 -0.30
C PRO A 149 24.65 -6.62 0.76
N ASN A 150 23.38 -6.81 0.47
CA ASN A 150 22.26 -6.57 1.38
C ASN A 150 21.97 -7.72 2.35
N LYS A 151 22.83 -8.72 2.40
CA LYS A 151 22.74 -9.84 3.34
C LYS A 151 22.84 -9.31 4.77
N LEU A 152 21.82 -9.58 5.58
CA LEU A 152 21.72 -9.05 6.94
C LEU A 152 23.00 -9.31 7.78
N THR A 153 23.57 -10.47 7.61
CA THR A 153 24.75 -10.94 8.35
C THR A 153 26.07 -10.28 7.92
N ASN A 154 26.13 -9.66 6.74
CA ASN A 154 27.29 -8.89 6.29
C ASN A 154 27.42 -7.53 6.98
N HIS A 155 26.38 -7.11 7.68
CA HIS A 155 26.33 -5.82 8.35
C HIS A 155 26.68 -5.94 9.84
N THR A 156 27.19 -4.84 10.40
CA THR A 156 27.37 -4.70 11.84
C THR A 156 26.02 -4.83 12.57
N PRO A 157 25.99 -5.15 13.86
CA PRO A 157 24.76 -5.26 14.64
C PRO A 157 23.83 -4.04 14.52
N SER A 158 24.38 -2.82 14.41
CA SER A 158 23.61 -1.59 14.15
C SER A 158 23.12 -1.51 12.69
N GLY A 159 23.95 -1.87 11.72
CA GLY A 159 23.58 -1.95 10.31
C GLY A 159 22.48 -2.98 10.03
N ARG A 160 22.44 -4.08 10.78
CA ARG A 160 21.36 -5.09 10.69
C ARG A 160 20.00 -4.49 11.03
N LYS A 161 19.95 -3.63 12.07
CA LYS A 161 18.73 -2.89 12.42
C LYS A 161 18.23 -2.04 11.27
N GLU A 162 19.13 -1.25 10.68
CA GLU A 162 18.80 -0.39 9.55
C GLU A 162 18.27 -1.18 8.34
N ILE A 163 18.90 -2.30 8.01
CA ILE A 163 18.44 -3.19 6.93
C ILE A 163 17.04 -3.75 7.23
N LEU A 164 16.79 -4.22 8.45
CA LEU A 164 15.48 -4.74 8.84
C LEU A 164 14.39 -3.66 8.80
N GLU A 165 14.70 -2.44 9.24
CA GLU A 165 13.80 -1.29 9.13
C GLU A 165 13.45 -0.98 7.67
N GLN A 166 14.43 -1.02 6.77
CA GLN A 166 14.22 -0.83 5.33
C GLN A 166 13.39 -1.98 4.69
N LEU A 167 13.72 -3.22 5.02
CA LEU A 167 13.02 -4.40 4.50
C LEU A 167 11.58 -4.50 5.02
N SER A 168 11.32 -4.07 6.25
CA SER A 168 9.97 -4.03 6.82
C SER A 168 9.08 -2.96 6.19
N ASN A 169 9.60 -2.18 5.23
CA ASN A 169 8.91 -1.04 4.64
C ASN A 169 8.38 -0.04 5.70
N SER A 170 9.05 -0.04 6.86
CA SER A 170 8.61 0.74 8.03
C SER A 170 8.59 2.24 7.74
N ASP A 171 9.50 2.74 6.93
CA ASP A 171 9.56 4.16 6.56
C ASP A 171 8.32 4.59 5.77
N PHE A 172 7.89 3.80 4.79
CA PHE A 172 6.66 4.06 4.04
C PHE A 172 5.42 4.01 4.95
N MET A 173 5.30 2.97 5.79
CA MET A 173 4.19 2.86 6.73
C MET A 173 4.16 4.02 7.73
N ILE A 174 5.32 4.41 8.24
CA ILE A 174 5.46 5.55 9.17
C ILE A 174 5.07 6.86 8.46
N GLU A 175 5.49 7.04 7.22
CA GLU A 175 5.19 8.24 6.44
C GLU A 175 3.71 8.33 6.09
N ASP A 176 3.08 7.23 5.65
CA ASP A 176 1.63 7.16 5.43
C ASP A 176 0.84 7.45 6.72
N ILE A 177 1.23 6.85 7.84
CA ILE A 177 0.59 7.11 9.13
C ILE A 177 0.79 8.57 9.56
N LYS A 178 1.99 9.13 9.43
CA LYS A 178 2.26 10.54 9.73
C LYS A 178 1.41 11.47 8.87
N ASP A 179 1.28 11.17 7.60
CA ASP A 179 0.49 11.96 6.66
C ASP A 179 -1.00 11.95 7.05
N ARG A 180 -1.54 10.76 7.35
CA ARG A 180 -2.92 10.62 7.85
C ARG A 180 -3.13 11.30 9.20
N LEU A 181 -2.18 11.16 10.12
CA LEU A 181 -2.24 11.81 11.43
C LEU A 181 -2.15 13.33 11.28
N SER A 182 -1.28 13.83 10.40
CA SER A 182 -1.15 15.26 10.10
C SER A 182 -2.44 15.83 9.50
N LYS A 183 -2.99 15.20 8.47
CA LYS A 183 -4.26 15.61 7.85
C LYS A 183 -5.40 15.65 8.89
N ARG A 184 -5.48 14.62 9.73
CA ARG A 184 -6.49 14.56 10.79
C ARG A 184 -6.29 15.64 11.85
N LEU A 185 -5.04 15.92 12.20
CA LEU A 185 -4.70 16.99 13.15
C LEU A 185 -5.09 18.36 12.60
N THR A 186 -4.79 18.64 11.33
CA THR A 186 -5.21 19.87 10.64
C THR A 186 -6.71 20.03 10.70
N THR A 187 -7.47 19.00 10.29
CA THR A 187 -8.95 19.03 10.32
C THR A 187 -9.49 19.30 11.74
N LEU A 188 -8.90 18.68 12.77
CA LEU A 188 -9.32 18.91 14.16
C LEU A 188 -8.96 20.32 14.64
N THR A 189 -7.80 20.83 14.21
CA THR A 189 -7.34 22.19 14.58
C THR A 189 -8.22 23.26 13.92
N ASP A 190 -8.57 23.06 12.65
CA ASP A 190 -9.47 23.95 11.92
C ASP A 190 -10.86 23.97 12.59
N LYS A 191 -11.39 22.78 12.93
CA LYS A 191 -12.66 22.68 13.64
C LYS A 191 -12.61 23.31 15.03
N LYS A 192 -11.49 23.17 15.74
CA LYS A 192 -11.28 23.85 17.03
C LYS A 192 -11.35 25.37 16.86
N ARG A 193 -10.68 25.90 15.84
CA ARG A 193 -10.70 27.34 15.55
C ARG A 193 -12.10 27.84 15.22
N GLU A 194 -12.85 27.12 14.39
CA GLU A 194 -14.25 27.45 14.09
C GLU A 194 -15.11 27.49 15.35
N LEU A 195 -14.93 26.55 16.28
CA LEU A 195 -15.64 26.52 17.56
C LEU A 195 -15.21 27.70 18.46
N GLU A 196 -13.92 27.99 18.54
CA GLU A 196 -13.39 29.13 19.31
C GLU A 196 -13.94 30.46 18.79
N ASP A 197 -13.97 30.65 17.47
CA ASP A 197 -14.54 31.83 16.82
C ASP A 197 -16.05 31.95 17.12
N SER A 198 -16.77 30.84 17.05
CA SER A 198 -18.21 30.78 17.35
C SER A 198 -18.49 31.10 18.82
N ILE A 199 -17.68 30.54 19.73
CA ILE A 199 -17.77 30.82 21.18
C ILE A 199 -17.49 32.29 21.47
N LEU A 200 -16.49 32.88 20.82
CA LEU A 200 -16.15 34.27 20.98
C LEU A 200 -17.29 35.19 20.51
N GLN A 201 -17.86 34.91 19.35
CA GLN A 201 -19.01 35.66 18.78
C GLN A 201 -20.19 35.58 19.72
N LEU A 202 -20.53 34.37 20.19
CA LEU A 202 -21.65 34.15 21.09
C LEU A 202 -21.43 34.83 22.45
N SER A 203 -20.22 34.71 23.00
CA SER A 203 -19.85 35.34 24.27
C SER A 203 -19.90 36.86 24.18
N THR A 204 -19.47 37.44 23.08
CA THR A 204 -19.55 38.88 22.82
C THR A 204 -21.00 39.34 22.73
N THR A 205 -21.87 38.56 22.09
CA THR A 205 -23.29 38.83 21.96
C THR A 205 -23.97 38.82 23.34
N ILE A 206 -23.67 37.80 24.16
CA ILE A 206 -24.16 37.70 25.54
C ILE A 206 -23.75 38.92 26.37
N GLU A 207 -22.46 39.30 26.27
CA GLU A 207 -21.95 40.44 27.03
C GLU A 207 -22.59 41.76 26.59
N ASN A 208 -22.79 41.97 25.29
CA ASN A 208 -23.51 43.13 24.78
C ASN A 208 -24.96 43.17 25.24
N ASN A 209 -25.64 42.01 25.26
CA ASN A 209 -26.98 41.92 25.80
C ASN A 209 -27.02 42.21 27.31
N LYS A 210 -26.02 41.77 28.07
CA LYS A 210 -25.91 42.10 29.51
C LYS A 210 -25.75 43.59 29.75
N ARG A 211 -24.93 44.27 28.97
CA ARG A 211 -24.76 45.72 29.00
C ARG A 211 -26.07 46.42 28.69
N LEU A 212 -26.75 45.98 27.63
CA LEU A 212 -28.05 46.53 27.27
C LEU A 212 -29.11 46.38 28.39
N ILE A 213 -29.11 45.22 29.07
CA ILE A 213 -29.97 44.97 30.23
C ILE A 213 -29.64 45.95 31.36
N ALA A 214 -28.35 46.15 31.65
CA ALA A 214 -27.93 47.07 32.71
C ALA A 214 -28.32 48.53 32.41
N ASP A 215 -28.14 48.96 31.16
CA ASP A 215 -28.54 50.29 30.69
C ASP A 215 -30.06 50.50 30.81
N TYR A 216 -30.86 49.51 30.38
CA TYR A 216 -32.31 49.56 30.51
C TYR A 216 -32.77 49.55 31.98
N GLN A 217 -32.11 48.80 32.87
CA GLN A 217 -32.41 48.81 34.31
C GLN A 217 -32.10 50.16 34.96
N TYR A 218 -31.01 50.79 34.54
CA TYR A 218 -30.68 52.13 35.02
C TYR A 218 -31.74 53.15 34.61
N GLU A 219 -32.16 53.18 33.35
CA GLU A 219 -33.21 54.08 32.83
C GLU A 219 -34.56 53.84 33.49
N LEU A 220 -34.89 52.56 33.77
CA LEU A 220 -36.13 52.14 34.44
C LEU A 220 -36.25 52.75 35.83
N ASN A 221 -35.17 52.83 36.59
CA ASN A 221 -35.13 53.36 37.95
C ASN A 221 -35.33 54.89 38.00
N HIS A 222 -35.21 55.57 36.83
CA HIS A 222 -35.35 57.02 36.74
C HIS A 222 -36.70 57.46 36.15
N LEU A 223 -37.62 56.51 35.91
CA LEU A 223 -38.94 56.80 35.32
C LEU A 223 -40.06 56.80 36.35
N SER A 224 -41.05 57.71 36.21
CA SER A 224 -42.23 57.85 37.11
C SER A 224 -43.56 57.34 36.48
N PRO A 225 -44.58 56.86 37.16
CA PRO A 225 -45.78 56.14 36.67
C PRO A 225 -46.98 56.98 36.19
N CYS A 226 -47.89 56.41 35.37
CA CYS A 226 -49.20 56.97 35.00
C CYS A 226 -50.28 55.93 34.61
N ASP A 227 -51.54 56.13 34.92
CA ASP A 227 -52.55 55.07 35.04
C ASP A 227 -53.66 54.97 33.94
N ILE A 228 -53.69 55.75 32.91
CA ILE A 228 -54.89 55.95 32.03
C ILE A 228 -55.07 55.00 30.87
N LEU A 229 -54.04 54.37 30.32
CA LEU A 229 -54.16 53.50 29.11
C LEU A 229 -53.83 52.02 29.34
N GLU A 230 -53.93 51.57 30.57
CA GLU A 230 -53.64 50.20 30.97
C GLU A 230 -54.56 49.15 30.31
N SER A 231 -55.75 49.50 29.86
CA SER A 231 -56.67 48.53 29.24
C SER A 231 -56.26 48.11 27.80
N GLU A 232 -55.87 49.04 26.96
CA GLU A 232 -55.36 48.74 25.63
C GLU A 232 -53.96 48.11 25.70
N LEU A 233 -53.15 48.60 26.60
CA LEU A 233 -51.85 48.06 26.89
C LEU A 233 -51.93 46.60 27.40
N ASN A 234 -52.92 46.27 28.19
CA ASN A 234 -53.14 44.92 28.70
C ASN A 234 -53.57 43.96 27.62
N SER A 235 -54.32 44.42 26.60
CA SER A 235 -54.65 43.60 25.42
C SER A 235 -53.41 43.22 24.62
N ASP A 236 -52.56 44.19 24.33
CA ASP A 236 -51.32 43.97 23.55
C ASP A 236 -50.29 43.21 24.35
N LYS A 237 -50.19 43.42 25.68
CA LYS A 237 -49.38 42.62 26.58
C LYS A 237 -49.80 41.16 26.59
N LYS A 238 -51.11 40.88 26.49
CA LYS A 238 -51.62 39.51 26.45
C LYS A 238 -51.19 38.81 25.16
N GLN A 239 -51.29 39.49 24.00
CA GLN A 239 -50.81 38.93 22.73
C GLN A 239 -49.28 38.69 22.71
N TYR A 240 -48.52 39.61 23.29
CA TYR A 240 -47.07 39.44 23.43
C TYR A 240 -46.71 38.22 24.31
N SER A 241 -47.43 38.04 25.42
CA SER A 241 -47.27 36.91 26.32
C SER A 241 -47.53 35.55 25.61
N GLU A 242 -48.61 35.50 24.79
CA GLU A 242 -48.95 34.29 24.04
C GLU A 242 -47.87 33.92 22.99
N LEU A 243 -47.28 34.90 22.30
CA LEU A 243 -46.17 34.68 21.37
C LEU A 243 -44.88 34.27 22.10
N SER A 244 -44.64 34.79 23.29
CA SER A 244 -43.44 34.49 24.09
C SER A 244 -43.42 33.08 24.68
N THR A 245 -44.58 32.43 24.80
CA THR A 245 -44.71 31.04 25.26
C THR A 245 -44.61 30.00 24.15
N LYS A 246 -44.45 30.42 22.89
CA LYS A 246 -44.34 29.49 21.79
C LYS A 246 -43.08 28.66 21.92
N VAL A 247 -43.27 27.35 22.04
CA VAL A 247 -42.18 26.38 22.11
C VAL A 247 -41.68 26.05 20.70
N PHE A 248 -40.39 26.01 20.55
CA PHE A 248 -39.76 25.63 19.31
C PHE A 248 -39.05 24.29 19.51
N ASP A 249 -39.17 23.44 18.50
CA ASP A 249 -38.51 22.14 18.53
C ASP A 249 -36.97 22.28 18.51
N ASN A 250 -36.32 21.36 19.14
CA ASN A 250 -34.86 21.29 19.14
C ASN A 250 -34.41 19.96 18.56
N TYR A 251 -33.62 20.05 17.53
CA TYR A 251 -33.14 18.88 16.76
C TYR A 251 -31.69 18.52 17.05
N ASP A 252 -31.01 19.13 18.01
CA ASP A 252 -29.59 18.94 18.29
C ASP A 252 -29.22 17.50 18.66
N GLU A 253 -30.07 16.84 19.47
CA GLU A 253 -29.81 15.44 19.82
C GLU A 253 -29.99 14.48 18.66
N GLU A 254 -30.95 14.74 17.80
CA GLU A 254 -31.18 13.92 16.60
C GLU A 254 -30.05 14.10 15.57
N LEU A 255 -29.60 15.32 15.39
CA LEU A 255 -28.41 15.62 14.56
C LEU A 255 -27.18 14.88 15.09
N LYS A 256 -26.92 14.94 16.38
CA LYS A 256 -25.80 14.24 17.01
C LYS A 256 -25.87 12.73 16.83
N LYS A 257 -27.06 12.13 16.89
CA LYS A 257 -27.25 10.70 16.61
C LYS A 257 -26.90 10.37 15.16
N LEU A 258 -27.41 11.16 14.20
CA LEU A 258 -27.15 10.95 12.79
C LEU A 258 -25.67 11.12 12.42
N TYR A 259 -24.97 12.08 13.01
CA TYR A 259 -23.52 12.22 12.82
C TYR A 259 -22.75 11.00 13.35
N ASN A 260 -23.16 10.46 14.50
CA ASN A 260 -22.58 9.24 15.04
C ASN A 260 -22.90 7.99 14.21
N GLU A 261 -24.08 7.92 13.62
CA GLU A 261 -24.46 6.83 12.71
C GLU A 261 -23.66 6.91 11.42
N LYS A 262 -23.52 8.12 10.85
CA LYS A 262 -22.69 8.35 9.67
C LYS A 262 -21.25 7.90 9.87
N ALA A 263 -20.68 8.17 11.07
CA ALA A 263 -19.31 7.77 11.40
C ALA A 263 -19.12 6.24 11.55
N LYS A 264 -20.20 5.49 11.71
CA LYS A 264 -20.16 4.02 11.86
C LYS A 264 -20.29 3.28 10.54
N ILE A 265 -20.69 3.96 9.48
CA ILE A 265 -20.87 3.31 8.18
C ILE A 265 -19.50 2.97 7.60
N LYS A 266 -19.31 1.75 7.30
CA LYS A 266 -18.07 1.23 6.70
C LYS A 266 -18.31 0.80 5.25
N ASN A 267 -17.32 1.05 4.47
CA ASN A 267 -17.30 0.61 3.08
C ASN A 267 -16.37 -0.60 2.94
N GLU A 268 -16.88 -1.75 3.31
CA GLU A 268 -16.11 -3.00 3.33
C GLU A 268 -16.73 -4.00 2.33
N PRO A 269 -16.36 -3.95 1.08
CA PRO A 269 -16.89 -4.88 0.10
C PRO A 269 -16.33 -6.30 0.34
N ASN A 270 -17.23 -7.25 0.45
CA ASN A 270 -16.83 -8.67 0.54
C ASN A 270 -16.59 -9.23 -0.86
N ILE A 271 -15.36 -9.09 -1.31
CA ILE A 271 -14.94 -9.50 -2.64
C ILE A 271 -14.30 -10.89 -2.64
N THR A 272 -14.44 -11.56 -3.74
CA THR A 272 -13.80 -12.87 -3.95
C THR A 272 -12.35 -12.68 -4.40
N ASP A 273 -11.45 -13.34 -3.71
CA ASP A 273 -10.04 -13.33 -4.09
C ASP A 273 -9.81 -14.04 -5.43
N LEU A 274 -9.13 -13.36 -6.31
CA LEU A 274 -8.79 -13.83 -7.66
C LEU A 274 -7.44 -14.54 -7.74
N SER A 275 -6.64 -14.47 -6.68
CA SER A 275 -5.24 -14.94 -6.68
C SER A 275 -5.08 -16.38 -7.18
N SER A 276 -5.99 -17.27 -6.80
CA SER A 276 -5.93 -18.68 -7.22
C SER A 276 -6.17 -18.88 -8.73
N ILE A 277 -6.99 -18.04 -9.32
CA ILE A 277 -7.28 -18.08 -10.76
C ILE A 277 -6.14 -17.42 -11.54
N ASP A 278 -5.62 -16.31 -11.04
CA ASP A 278 -4.50 -15.60 -11.66
C ASP A 278 -3.23 -16.46 -11.70
N VAL A 279 -2.98 -17.23 -10.63
CA VAL A 279 -1.90 -18.25 -10.62
C VAL A 279 -2.11 -19.27 -11.73
N LYS A 280 -3.29 -19.87 -11.82
CA LYS A 280 -3.58 -20.87 -12.84
C LYS A 280 -3.47 -20.33 -14.27
N LEU A 281 -3.93 -19.09 -14.49
CA LEU A 281 -3.78 -18.41 -15.78
C LEU A 281 -2.34 -18.16 -16.15
N ALA A 282 -1.50 -17.78 -15.17
CA ALA A 282 -0.07 -17.59 -15.39
C ALA A 282 0.65 -18.91 -15.73
N GLU A 283 0.34 -19.98 -15.01
CA GLU A 283 0.84 -21.34 -15.30
C GLU A 283 0.45 -21.80 -16.71
N MET A 284 -0.81 -21.63 -17.06
CA MET A 284 -1.30 -22.01 -18.40
C MET A 284 -0.66 -21.19 -19.51
N ARG A 285 -0.47 -19.88 -19.32
CA ARG A 285 0.24 -19.03 -20.31
C ARG A 285 1.68 -19.49 -20.52
N THR A 286 2.35 -19.85 -19.43
CA THR A 286 3.73 -20.36 -19.48
C THR A 286 3.78 -21.69 -20.22
N SER A 287 2.88 -22.61 -19.92
CA SER A 287 2.76 -23.90 -20.58
C SER A 287 2.42 -23.76 -22.07
N LEU A 288 1.46 -22.90 -22.39
CA LEU A 288 1.04 -22.63 -23.76
C LEU A 288 2.20 -22.08 -24.59
N LYS A 289 2.97 -21.12 -24.01
CA LYS A 289 4.12 -20.52 -24.69
C LYS A 289 5.19 -21.55 -24.98
N GLY A 290 5.56 -22.36 -23.98
CA GLY A 290 6.53 -23.44 -24.19
C GLY A 290 6.12 -24.43 -25.29
N LYS A 291 4.80 -24.73 -25.38
CA LYS A 291 4.27 -25.61 -26.43
C LYS A 291 4.29 -24.93 -27.82
N ILE A 292 3.96 -23.65 -27.88
CA ILE A 292 4.03 -22.86 -29.14
C ILE A 292 5.47 -22.77 -29.66
N ASP A 293 6.42 -22.53 -28.74
CA ASP A 293 7.82 -22.42 -29.14
C ASP A 293 8.38 -23.77 -29.61
N LYS A 294 7.99 -24.84 -28.91
CA LYS A 294 8.29 -26.21 -29.33
C LYS A 294 7.67 -26.56 -30.71
N TYR A 295 6.45 -26.08 -30.96
CA TYR A 295 5.80 -26.21 -32.26
C TYR A 295 6.54 -25.46 -33.35
N LYS A 296 6.97 -24.21 -33.06
CA LYS A 296 7.76 -23.42 -34.02
C LYS A 296 9.10 -24.09 -34.35
N GLU A 297 9.78 -24.59 -33.31
CA GLU A 297 11.04 -25.31 -33.44
C GLU A 297 10.87 -26.55 -34.31
N LEU A 298 9.88 -27.39 -34.02
CA LEU A 298 9.58 -28.59 -34.80
C LEU A 298 9.10 -28.27 -36.23
N SER A 299 8.39 -27.14 -36.38
CA SER A 299 7.90 -26.69 -37.71
C SER A 299 9.01 -26.07 -38.57
N SER A 300 10.08 -25.61 -37.93
CA SER A 300 11.24 -25.00 -38.64
C SER A 300 12.21 -26.00 -39.19
N VAL A 301 12.00 -27.28 -38.89
CA VAL A 301 12.86 -28.35 -39.46
C VAL A 301 12.66 -28.44 -40.97
N THR A 302 13.60 -27.94 -41.67
CA THR A 302 13.64 -28.02 -43.12
C THR A 302 14.55 -29.17 -43.56
N ASP A 303 14.13 -29.81 -44.59
CA ASP A 303 14.90 -30.88 -45.21
C ASP A 303 16.04 -30.37 -46.13
N VAL A 304 16.32 -29.06 -45.98
CA VAL A 304 17.34 -28.38 -46.80
C VAL A 304 18.32 -27.66 -45.88
N CYS A 305 19.59 -27.81 -46.12
CA CYS A 305 20.66 -27.12 -45.40
C CYS A 305 20.60 -25.60 -45.63
N PRO A 306 20.46 -24.79 -44.58
CA PRO A 306 20.33 -23.34 -44.76
C PRO A 306 21.61 -22.65 -45.29
N THR A 307 22.74 -23.34 -45.23
CA THR A 307 24.04 -22.76 -45.63
C THR A 307 24.44 -23.12 -47.06
N CYS A 308 24.02 -24.26 -47.58
CA CYS A 308 24.46 -24.74 -48.90
C CYS A 308 23.32 -25.20 -49.82
N GLY A 309 22.07 -25.20 -49.40
CA GLY A 309 20.91 -25.51 -50.24
C GLY A 309 20.71 -27.00 -50.58
N GLN A 310 21.53 -27.91 -50.04
CA GLN A 310 21.40 -29.35 -50.32
C GLN A 310 20.34 -30.01 -49.46
N LYS A 311 19.61 -30.95 -50.04
CA LYS A 311 18.58 -31.74 -49.34
C LYS A 311 19.23 -32.74 -48.39
N LEU A 312 18.88 -32.70 -47.13
CA LEU A 312 19.38 -33.60 -46.11
C LEU A 312 18.63 -34.92 -46.16
N ILE A 313 19.35 -36.03 -46.34
CA ILE A 313 18.77 -37.37 -46.40
C ILE A 313 18.58 -37.88 -44.97
N GLY A 314 17.34 -38.22 -44.63
CA GLY A 314 17.00 -38.81 -43.32
C GLY A 314 16.35 -37.87 -42.31
N VAL A 315 16.07 -36.65 -42.69
CA VAL A 315 15.32 -35.75 -41.85
C VAL A 315 13.81 -35.92 -42.14
N HIS A 316 13.12 -36.49 -41.23
CA HIS A 316 11.65 -36.53 -41.28
C HIS A 316 11.09 -35.33 -40.53
N LYS A 317 10.19 -34.64 -41.19
CA LYS A 317 9.46 -33.56 -40.56
C LYS A 317 8.64 -34.15 -39.41
N PRO A 318 8.88 -33.72 -38.19
CA PRO A 318 8.14 -34.29 -37.08
C PRO A 318 6.64 -33.99 -37.22
N ASP A 319 5.84 -34.96 -36.89
CA ASP A 319 4.39 -34.75 -36.82
C ASP A 319 4.07 -33.82 -35.61
N THR A 320 3.58 -32.67 -35.94
CA THR A 320 3.22 -31.66 -34.95
C THR A 320 1.73 -31.62 -34.65
N SER A 321 0.93 -32.54 -35.21
CA SER A 321 -0.52 -32.53 -35.11
C SER A 321 -1.00 -32.68 -33.63
N GLY A 322 -0.34 -33.56 -32.87
CA GLY A 322 -0.63 -33.71 -31.43
C GLY A 322 -0.35 -32.43 -30.66
N LEU A 323 0.75 -31.77 -30.97
CA LEU A 323 1.15 -30.53 -30.27
C LEU A 323 0.20 -29.36 -30.59
N VAL A 324 -0.31 -29.30 -31.83
CA VAL A 324 -1.31 -28.31 -32.23
C VAL A 324 -2.63 -28.52 -31.45
N ASN A 325 -3.04 -29.77 -31.28
CA ASN A 325 -4.24 -30.07 -30.51
C ASN A 325 -4.07 -29.66 -29.03
N GLU A 326 -2.92 -29.96 -28.43
CA GLU A 326 -2.63 -29.55 -27.05
C GLU A 326 -2.55 -28.03 -26.90
N ILE A 327 -1.98 -27.32 -27.87
CA ILE A 327 -1.94 -25.86 -27.92
C ILE A 327 -3.37 -25.28 -28.00
N ASN A 328 -4.22 -25.89 -28.85
CA ASN A 328 -5.59 -25.42 -28.97
C ASN A 328 -6.40 -25.71 -27.70
N GLN A 329 -6.23 -26.89 -27.12
CA GLN A 329 -6.88 -27.25 -25.86
C GLN A 329 -6.48 -26.28 -24.74
N LEU A 330 -5.18 -26.02 -24.57
CA LEU A 330 -4.71 -25.06 -23.56
C LEU A 330 -5.17 -23.63 -23.84
N LYS A 331 -5.33 -23.26 -25.10
CA LYS A 331 -5.91 -21.95 -25.46
C LYS A 331 -7.37 -21.87 -25.02
N ASP A 332 -8.14 -22.92 -25.33
CA ASP A 332 -9.57 -22.95 -25.01
C ASP A 332 -9.80 -22.97 -23.49
N GLU A 333 -9.03 -23.80 -22.77
CA GLU A 333 -9.05 -23.82 -21.30
C GLU A 333 -8.62 -22.48 -20.71
N GLY A 334 -7.56 -21.86 -21.27
CA GLY A 334 -7.10 -20.54 -20.86
C GLY A 334 -8.12 -19.42 -21.12
N VAL A 335 -8.85 -19.54 -22.23
CA VAL A 335 -9.95 -18.61 -22.53
C VAL A 335 -11.08 -18.78 -21.50
N GLN A 336 -11.48 -20.04 -21.23
CA GLN A 336 -12.53 -20.31 -20.23
C GLN A 336 -12.14 -19.80 -18.84
N LEU A 337 -10.90 -20.07 -18.43
CA LEU A 337 -10.41 -19.64 -17.13
C LEU A 337 -10.29 -18.12 -17.05
N LYS A 338 -9.90 -17.49 -18.17
CA LYS A 338 -9.88 -16.03 -18.28
C LYS A 338 -11.29 -15.45 -18.19
N GLU A 339 -12.24 -16.06 -18.91
CA GLU A 339 -13.63 -15.63 -18.81
C GLU A 339 -14.20 -15.80 -17.39
N GLN A 340 -13.81 -16.90 -16.72
CA GLN A 340 -14.17 -17.09 -15.32
C GLN A 340 -13.57 -16.01 -14.42
N ARG A 341 -12.29 -15.71 -14.61
CA ARG A 341 -11.59 -14.64 -13.91
C ARG A 341 -12.28 -13.29 -14.14
N ASP A 342 -12.51 -13.00 -15.42
CA ASP A 342 -13.14 -11.73 -15.82
C ASP A 342 -14.57 -11.60 -15.28
N ARG A 343 -15.31 -12.74 -15.20
CA ARG A 343 -16.63 -12.76 -14.53
C ARG A 343 -16.52 -12.46 -13.03
N ILE A 344 -15.56 -13.10 -12.35
CA ILE A 344 -15.36 -12.84 -10.91
C ILE A 344 -14.89 -11.42 -10.70
N GLU A 345 -13.99 -10.91 -11.55
CA GLU A 345 -13.53 -9.53 -11.49
C GLU A 345 -14.67 -8.55 -11.76
N GLN A 346 -15.50 -8.85 -12.75
CA GLN A 346 -16.72 -8.06 -13.00
C GLN A 346 -17.66 -8.11 -11.80
N GLU A 347 -17.84 -9.30 -11.21
CA GLU A 347 -18.68 -9.45 -10.01
C GLU A 347 -18.05 -8.75 -8.81
N ASN A 348 -16.72 -8.85 -8.61
CA ASN A 348 -16.01 -8.08 -7.60
C ASN A 348 -16.19 -6.58 -7.82
N ASN A 349 -16.00 -6.13 -9.06
CA ASN A 349 -16.21 -4.72 -9.41
C ASN A 349 -17.66 -4.30 -9.21
N ARG A 350 -18.60 -5.22 -9.50
CA ARG A 350 -20.02 -5.01 -9.23
C ARG A 350 -20.28 -4.93 -7.73
N ILE A 351 -19.74 -5.89 -6.96
CA ILE A 351 -19.86 -5.89 -5.48
C ILE A 351 -19.24 -4.61 -4.90
N ILE A 352 -18.06 -4.21 -5.39
CA ILE A 352 -17.41 -2.96 -4.99
C ILE A 352 -18.29 -1.76 -5.36
N ALA A 353 -18.80 -1.76 -6.59
CA ALA A 353 -19.68 -0.69 -7.06
C ALA A 353 -20.99 -0.64 -6.28
N GLU A 354 -21.61 -1.82 -6.03
CA GLU A 354 -22.82 -1.94 -5.21
C GLU A 354 -22.55 -1.55 -3.75
N CYS A 355 -21.41 -1.99 -3.19
CA CYS A 355 -21.00 -1.61 -1.83
C CYS A 355 -20.73 -0.11 -1.75
N ASN A 356 -19.99 0.44 -2.72
CA ASN A 356 -19.75 1.86 -2.83
C ASN A 356 -21.07 2.63 -3.01
N LYS A 357 -21.95 2.08 -3.85
CA LYS A 357 -23.27 2.69 -4.08
C LYS A 357 -24.10 2.67 -2.80
N ARG A 358 -24.20 1.51 -2.12
CA ARG A 358 -24.89 1.40 -0.82
C ARG A 358 -24.27 2.33 0.22
N TYR A 359 -22.92 2.31 0.31
CA TYR A 359 -22.22 3.22 1.19
C TYR A 359 -22.57 4.68 0.90
N GLN A 360 -22.55 5.05 -0.38
CA GLN A 360 -22.92 6.41 -0.80
C GLN A 360 -24.41 6.68 -0.55
N GLU A 361 -25.27 5.69 -0.83
CA GLU A 361 -26.71 5.79 -0.57
C GLU A 361 -26.99 5.92 0.93
N ASP A 362 -26.34 5.10 1.77
CA ASP A 362 -26.49 5.14 3.21
C ASP A 362 -25.95 6.47 3.79
N VAL A 363 -24.73 6.85 3.36
CA VAL A 363 -24.14 8.14 3.74
C VAL A 363 -25.00 9.30 3.23
N ALA A 364 -25.47 9.23 1.97
CA ALA A 364 -26.32 10.26 1.39
C ALA A 364 -27.70 10.30 2.06
N SER A 365 -28.25 9.13 2.42
CA SER A 365 -29.51 9.04 3.15
C SER A 365 -29.41 9.72 4.52
N ILE A 366 -28.36 9.38 5.28
CA ILE A 366 -28.12 10.02 6.57
C ILE A 366 -27.78 11.49 6.36
N GLN A 367 -26.97 11.82 5.36
CA GLN A 367 -26.66 13.20 5.01
C GLN A 367 -27.92 13.98 4.65
N THR A 368 -28.80 13.37 3.82
CA THR A 368 -30.09 13.96 3.48
C THR A 368 -30.97 14.17 4.73
N SER A 369 -30.87 13.26 5.68
CA SER A 369 -31.59 13.37 6.96
C SER A 369 -31.00 14.47 7.84
N ILE A 370 -29.67 14.57 7.87
CA ILE A 370 -28.96 15.67 8.53
C ILE A 370 -29.37 17.00 7.89
N GLU A 371 -29.29 17.08 6.57
CA GLU A 371 -29.67 18.30 5.82
C GLU A 371 -31.14 18.70 6.03
N LYS A 372 -32.04 17.69 6.09
CA LYS A 372 -33.43 17.95 6.42
C LYS A 372 -33.60 18.49 7.83
N LEU A 373 -32.91 17.91 8.81
CA LEU A 373 -32.97 18.39 10.19
C LEU A 373 -32.33 19.78 10.33
N GLU A 374 -31.22 20.02 9.62
CA GLU A 374 -30.61 21.34 9.56
C GLU A 374 -31.55 22.37 8.91
N GLN A 375 -32.27 21.96 7.83
CA GLN A 375 -33.30 22.80 7.22
C GLN A 375 -34.47 23.06 8.17
N LEU A 376 -34.87 22.04 8.95
CA LEU A 376 -35.90 22.20 9.98
C LEU A 376 -35.42 23.13 11.09
N GLN A 377 -34.19 22.99 11.51
CA GLN A 377 -33.55 23.87 12.50
C GLN A 377 -33.48 25.31 11.98
N GLN A 378 -33.12 25.50 10.69
CA GLN A 378 -33.16 26.83 10.05
C GLN A 378 -34.58 27.39 9.97
N LYS A 379 -35.58 26.54 9.64
CA LYS A 379 -36.98 26.97 9.64
C LYS A 379 -37.46 27.40 11.03
N VAL A 380 -37.11 26.61 12.04
CA VAL A 380 -37.41 26.97 13.45
C VAL A 380 -36.72 28.28 13.81
N GLN A 381 -35.48 28.48 13.36
CA GLN A 381 -34.76 29.72 13.57
C GLN A 381 -35.42 30.91 12.85
N MET A 382 -35.88 30.73 11.61
CA MET A 382 -36.62 31.75 10.86
C MET A 382 -37.99 32.04 11.49
N GLU A 383 -38.68 30.96 11.92
CA GLU A 383 -39.97 31.11 12.61
C GLU A 383 -39.80 31.85 13.95
N LYS A 384 -38.71 31.57 14.66
CA LYS A 384 -38.30 32.29 15.85
C LYS A 384 -38.03 33.77 15.55
N GLN A 385 -37.30 34.07 14.50
CA GLN A 385 -37.04 35.44 14.04
C GLN A 385 -38.35 36.17 13.65
N LEU A 386 -39.27 35.42 13.03
CA LEU A 386 -40.58 35.99 12.66
C LEU A 386 -41.40 36.31 13.92
N VAL A 387 -41.44 35.40 14.92
CA VAL A 387 -42.11 35.63 16.19
C VAL A 387 -41.46 36.79 16.96
N GLU A 388 -40.12 36.85 16.96
CA GLU A 388 -39.40 37.98 17.55
C GLU A 388 -39.74 39.32 16.86
N SER A 389 -39.89 39.27 15.49
CA SER A 389 -40.30 40.44 14.73
C SER A 389 -41.75 40.88 15.04
N GLN A 390 -42.67 39.91 15.18
CA GLN A 390 -44.06 40.18 15.62
C GLN A 390 -44.10 40.72 17.05
N MET A 391 -43.30 40.15 17.95
CA MET A 391 -43.17 40.64 19.31
C MET A 391 -42.64 42.07 19.35
N LYS A 392 -41.66 42.39 18.51
CA LYS A 392 -41.12 43.73 18.39
C LYS A 392 -42.18 44.70 17.87
N ASN A 393 -42.96 44.29 16.82
CA ASN A 393 -44.03 45.11 16.27
C ASN A 393 -45.13 45.37 17.30
N LEU A 394 -45.49 44.38 18.10
CA LEU A 394 -46.43 44.54 19.22
C LEU A 394 -45.92 45.52 20.28
N LEU A 395 -44.63 45.42 20.60
CA LEU A 395 -43.97 46.34 21.53
C LEU A 395 -43.95 47.79 20.97
N GLU A 396 -43.74 47.93 19.66
CA GLU A 396 -43.83 49.25 19.00
C GLU A 396 -45.24 49.82 19.03
N ASN A 397 -46.28 48.98 18.86
CA ASN A 397 -47.67 49.38 19.02
C ASN A 397 -48.02 49.76 20.47
N ILE A 398 -47.62 48.92 21.41
CA ILE A 398 -47.69 49.22 22.84
C ILE A 398 -46.99 50.53 23.12
N SER A 399 -45.84 50.75 22.49
CA SER A 399 -45.09 51.98 22.62
C SER A 399 -45.85 53.19 22.06
N LYS A 400 -46.51 53.04 20.87
CA LYS A 400 -47.35 54.11 20.27
C LYS A 400 -48.55 54.47 21.12
N ILE A 401 -49.23 53.45 21.62
CA ILE A 401 -50.38 53.65 22.50
C ILE A 401 -49.94 54.36 23.78
N GLN A 402 -48.78 54.04 24.29
CA GLN A 402 -48.26 54.70 25.49
C GLN A 402 -47.67 56.09 25.26
N VAL A 403 -47.24 56.40 24.02
CA VAL A 403 -46.71 57.73 23.71
C VAL A 403 -47.77 58.82 23.80
N GLU A 404 -49.02 58.49 23.54
CA GLU A 404 -50.11 59.45 23.69
C GLU A 404 -50.56 59.61 25.15
N ILE A 405 -50.37 58.58 25.95
CA ILE A 405 -50.79 58.57 27.34
C ILE A 405 -49.87 59.38 28.20
N ASP A 406 -48.69 59.07 28.02
CA ASP A 406 -47.66 59.77 28.72
C ASP A 406 -46.28 59.29 28.25
N SER A 407 -45.43 60.20 28.04
CA SER A 407 -44.00 59.95 27.81
C SER A 407 -43.33 59.09 28.89
N TYR A 408 -44.07 58.70 29.83
CA TYR A 408 -43.76 58.19 31.09
C TYR A 408 -43.86 56.63 31.16
N ASN A 409 -45.02 56.04 30.92
CA ASN A 409 -45.24 54.61 30.97
C ASN A 409 -44.59 53.90 29.77
N ASN A 410 -44.47 54.63 28.69
CA ASN A 410 -43.90 54.16 27.44
C ASN A 410 -42.44 53.72 27.57
N LYS A 411 -41.58 54.53 28.17
CA LYS A 411 -40.18 54.21 28.40
C LYS A 411 -40.03 52.99 29.31
N ARG A 412 -40.81 52.95 30.41
CA ARG A 412 -40.77 51.87 31.37
C ARG A 412 -41.05 50.49 30.74
N ASN A 413 -42.11 50.42 29.93
CA ASN A 413 -42.48 49.17 29.25
C ASN A 413 -41.48 48.79 28.16
N THR A 414 -40.91 49.74 27.46
CA THR A 414 -39.86 49.51 26.51
C THR A 414 -38.62 48.93 27.15
N TYR A 415 -38.19 49.48 28.30
CA TYR A 415 -37.05 48.99 29.03
C TYR A 415 -37.30 47.59 29.65
N LEU A 416 -38.51 47.38 30.25
CA LEU A 416 -38.88 46.09 30.83
C LEU A 416 -38.92 44.98 29.76
N SER A 417 -39.51 45.28 28.59
CA SER A 417 -39.57 44.30 27.50
C SER A 417 -38.18 44.05 26.87
N GLY A 418 -37.32 45.08 26.82
CA GLY A 418 -35.95 44.96 26.37
C GLY A 418 -35.12 44.05 27.29
N ILE A 419 -35.27 44.22 28.62
CA ILE A 419 -34.64 43.37 29.63
C ILE A 419 -35.11 41.91 29.49
N GLU A 420 -36.42 41.69 29.38
CA GLU A 420 -36.98 40.35 29.26
C GLU A 420 -36.50 39.63 27.97
N LYS A 421 -36.52 40.38 26.87
CA LYS A 421 -36.03 39.85 25.59
C LYS A 421 -34.55 39.49 25.62
N ALA A 422 -33.73 40.44 26.11
CA ALA A 422 -32.29 40.24 26.21
C ALA A 422 -31.92 39.11 27.19
N THR A 423 -32.72 38.95 28.28
CA THR A 423 -32.54 37.85 29.22
C THR A 423 -32.84 36.51 28.57
N LYS A 424 -33.97 36.39 27.88
CA LYS A 424 -34.35 35.14 27.16
C LYS A 424 -33.33 34.77 26.07
N GLU A 425 -32.85 35.79 25.34
CA GLU A 425 -31.78 35.57 24.36
C GLU A 425 -30.47 35.09 25.04
N ASN A 426 -30.12 35.68 26.16
CA ASN A 426 -28.95 35.27 26.93
C ASN A 426 -29.06 33.86 27.49
N ASP A 427 -30.22 33.45 27.98
CA ASP A 427 -30.44 32.08 28.46
C ASP A 427 -30.25 31.07 27.32
N LYS A 428 -30.80 31.39 26.15
CA LYS A 428 -30.61 30.55 24.95
C LYS A 428 -29.15 30.48 24.54
N TYR A 429 -28.52 31.64 24.38
CA TYR A 429 -27.10 31.69 23.96
C TYR A 429 -26.17 31.08 25.00
N SER A 430 -26.55 31.15 26.30
CA SER A 430 -25.80 30.48 27.36
C SER A 430 -25.83 28.97 27.21
N THR A 431 -26.99 28.38 26.89
CA THR A 431 -27.12 26.94 26.64
C THR A 431 -26.31 26.49 25.41
N GLU A 432 -26.38 27.26 24.32
CA GLU A 432 -25.61 27.02 23.12
C GLU A 432 -24.11 27.16 23.38
N LEU A 433 -23.72 28.17 24.15
CA LEU A 433 -22.32 28.39 24.55
C LEU A 433 -21.77 27.21 25.36
N ASP A 434 -22.57 26.65 26.27
CA ASP A 434 -22.16 25.48 27.06
C ASP A 434 -22.01 24.24 26.17
N THR A 435 -22.85 24.08 25.17
CA THR A 435 -22.75 23.01 24.18
C THR A 435 -21.46 23.15 23.36
N LEU A 436 -21.19 24.34 22.82
CA LEU A 436 -19.98 24.62 22.06
C LEU A 436 -18.71 24.46 22.92
N LYS A 437 -18.74 24.86 24.18
CA LYS A 437 -17.62 24.63 25.12
C LYS A 437 -17.39 23.15 25.38
N SER A 438 -18.46 22.36 25.52
CA SER A 438 -18.36 20.91 25.65
C SER A 438 -17.75 20.26 24.41
N GLU A 439 -18.20 20.70 23.23
CA GLU A 439 -17.61 20.25 21.95
C GLU A 439 -16.13 20.67 21.83
N LEU A 440 -15.81 21.90 22.19
CA LEU A 440 -14.42 22.41 22.18
C LEU A 440 -13.53 21.58 23.09
N THR A 441 -14.05 21.21 24.28
CA THR A 441 -13.35 20.33 25.23
C THR A 441 -13.09 18.96 24.59
N THR A 442 -14.11 18.39 23.94
CA THR A 442 -13.98 17.10 23.25
C THR A 442 -12.98 17.15 22.09
N ILE A 443 -13.04 18.20 21.29
CA ILE A 443 -12.08 18.41 20.19
C ILE A 443 -10.67 18.62 20.73
N SER A 444 -10.51 19.40 21.79
CA SER A 444 -9.21 19.61 22.44
C SER A 444 -8.60 18.31 22.95
N GLN A 445 -9.41 17.46 23.61
CA GLN A 445 -8.97 16.12 24.03
C GLN A 445 -8.56 15.24 22.85
N ARG A 446 -9.30 15.30 21.73
CA ARG A 446 -8.94 14.58 20.51
C ARG A 446 -7.64 15.08 19.91
N ILE A 447 -7.39 16.39 19.92
CA ILE A 447 -6.12 16.99 19.49
C ILE A 447 -4.98 16.49 20.37
N ASP A 448 -5.17 16.45 21.70
CA ASP A 448 -4.14 15.95 22.62
C ASP A 448 -3.84 14.46 22.39
N ILE A 449 -4.87 13.64 22.15
CA ILE A 449 -4.70 12.24 21.79
C ILE A 449 -3.95 12.14 20.45
N GLN A 450 -4.34 12.95 19.45
CA GLN A 450 -3.70 12.98 18.13
C GLN A 450 -2.22 13.39 18.23
N ASN A 451 -1.89 14.37 19.05
CA ASN A 451 -0.52 14.79 19.31
C ASN A 451 0.30 13.69 20.00
N LYS A 452 -0.30 13.00 20.97
CA LYS A 452 0.31 11.82 21.60
C LYS A 452 0.57 10.71 20.60
N MET A 453 -0.42 10.39 19.75
CA MET A 453 -0.26 9.42 18.67
C MET A 453 0.86 9.82 17.71
N ASN A 454 0.93 11.09 17.34
CA ASN A 454 1.98 11.62 16.47
C ASN A 454 3.37 11.49 17.11
N THR A 455 3.47 11.75 18.40
CA THR A 455 4.71 11.59 19.18
C THR A 455 5.11 10.11 19.28
N LEU A 456 4.16 9.23 19.60
CA LEU A 456 4.38 7.78 19.67
C LEU A 456 4.79 7.22 18.29
N THR A 457 4.12 7.65 17.22
CA THR A 457 4.47 7.23 15.86
C THR A 457 5.89 7.64 15.49
N LYS A 458 6.29 8.86 15.86
CA LYS A 458 7.66 9.35 15.58
C LYS A 458 8.72 8.63 16.41
N ARG A 459 8.43 8.29 17.67
CA ARG A 459 9.40 7.77 18.62
C ARG A 459 9.42 6.24 18.70
N ASP A 460 8.25 5.64 18.83
CA ASP A 460 8.13 4.26 19.29
C ASP A 460 7.62 3.30 18.19
N PHE A 461 6.86 3.80 17.20
CA PHE A 461 6.20 2.94 16.22
C PHE A 461 7.19 2.15 15.37
N ARG A 462 8.32 2.77 15.00
CA ARG A 462 9.42 2.08 14.30
C ARG A 462 9.94 0.90 15.13
N GLY A 463 10.12 1.10 16.43
CA GLY A 463 10.54 0.05 17.34
C GLY A 463 9.53 -1.10 17.46
N VAL A 464 8.24 -0.78 17.48
CA VAL A 464 7.16 -1.80 17.51
C VAL A 464 7.13 -2.59 16.21
N LEU A 465 7.22 -1.92 15.05
CA LEU A 465 7.28 -2.61 13.76
C LEU A 465 8.51 -3.52 13.67
N LEU A 466 9.67 -3.01 14.06
CA LEU A 466 10.91 -3.79 14.08
C LEU A 466 10.81 -4.99 15.05
N SER A 467 10.25 -4.79 16.23
CA SER A 467 10.04 -5.86 17.20
C SER A 467 9.11 -6.95 16.66
N ASN A 468 8.04 -6.57 15.98
CA ASN A 468 7.13 -7.51 15.33
C ASN A 468 7.82 -8.27 14.19
N CYS A 469 8.62 -7.58 13.37
CA CYS A 469 9.45 -8.22 12.35
C CYS A 469 10.43 -9.22 12.95
N ILE A 470 11.15 -8.84 13.99
CA ILE A 470 12.10 -9.74 14.68
C ILE A 470 11.36 -10.93 15.30
N SER A 471 10.21 -10.72 15.92
CA SER A 471 9.39 -11.80 16.48
C SER A 471 8.95 -12.79 15.39
N TYR A 472 8.53 -12.29 14.24
CA TYR A 472 8.19 -13.13 13.10
C TYR A 472 9.41 -13.90 12.56
N LEU A 473 10.54 -13.20 12.36
CA LEU A 473 11.78 -13.81 11.90
C LEU A 473 12.23 -14.91 12.87
N ASN A 474 12.17 -14.66 14.17
CA ASN A 474 12.49 -15.65 15.19
C ASN A 474 11.61 -16.90 15.11
N SER A 475 10.31 -16.72 14.86
CA SER A 475 9.39 -17.86 14.67
C SER A 475 9.81 -18.71 13.47
N LYS A 476 10.15 -18.06 12.34
CA LYS A 476 10.59 -18.76 11.13
C LYS A 476 11.99 -19.35 11.25
N MET A 477 12.91 -18.62 11.86
CA MET A 477 14.26 -19.10 12.10
C MET A 477 14.28 -20.34 13.00
N LYS A 478 13.43 -20.41 14.02
CA LYS A 478 13.27 -21.62 14.85
C LYS A 478 12.74 -22.79 14.02
N GLU A 479 11.71 -22.57 13.23
CA GLU A 479 11.17 -23.60 12.33
C GLU A 479 12.24 -24.15 11.39
N PHE A 480 12.96 -23.28 10.69
CA PHE A 480 13.96 -23.66 9.68
C PHE A 480 15.24 -24.23 10.31
N SER A 481 15.63 -23.76 11.50
CA SER A 481 16.81 -24.26 12.18
C SER A 481 16.62 -25.67 12.69
N LEU A 482 15.43 -26.12 13.01
CA LEU A 482 15.12 -27.50 13.32
C LEU A 482 15.47 -28.45 12.16
N GLU A 483 15.17 -28.04 10.92
CA GLU A 483 15.47 -28.86 9.73
C GLU A 483 16.98 -28.88 9.42
N VAL A 484 17.69 -27.75 9.61
CA VAL A 484 19.12 -27.62 9.21
C VAL A 484 20.09 -28.01 10.31
N PHE A 485 19.80 -27.64 11.56
CA PHE A 485 20.70 -27.85 12.72
C PHE A 485 20.16 -28.86 13.72
N ASN A 486 18.93 -29.34 13.55
CA ASN A 486 18.24 -30.16 14.55
C ASN A 486 18.12 -29.47 15.93
N THR A 487 18.04 -28.12 15.93
CA THR A 487 17.85 -27.30 17.13
C THR A 487 16.99 -26.07 16.80
N ASP A 488 16.19 -25.60 17.75
CA ASP A 488 15.36 -24.40 17.66
C ASP A 488 16.00 -23.14 18.30
N LYS A 489 17.30 -23.24 18.63
CA LYS A 489 18.02 -22.20 19.39
C LYS A 489 18.67 -21.11 18.55
N LEU A 490 18.24 -20.95 17.31
CA LEU A 490 18.61 -19.78 16.49
C LEU A 490 17.69 -18.62 16.83
N SER A 491 18.25 -17.49 17.24
CA SER A 491 17.50 -16.30 17.63
C SER A 491 18.15 -15.02 17.14
N MET A 492 17.30 -14.00 17.01
CA MET A 492 17.66 -12.63 16.73
C MET A 492 17.12 -11.73 17.84
N GLU A 493 17.94 -10.89 18.41
CA GLU A 493 17.59 -10.04 19.55
C GLU A 493 17.89 -8.57 19.26
N LEU A 494 16.93 -7.70 19.61
CA LEU A 494 17.13 -6.26 19.55
C LEU A 494 17.66 -5.74 20.89
N CYS A 495 18.90 -5.34 20.95
CA CYS A 495 19.55 -4.75 22.11
C CYS A 495 19.86 -3.27 21.85
N GLY A 496 18.92 -2.38 22.20
CA GLY A 496 19.03 -0.97 21.91
C GLY A 496 19.04 -0.68 20.40
N ASN A 497 20.16 -0.20 19.88
CA ASN A 497 20.34 0.08 18.44
C ASN A 497 20.99 -1.09 17.69
N ASN A 498 21.23 -2.21 18.32
CA ASN A 498 21.93 -3.36 17.75
C ASN A 498 20.97 -4.55 17.58
N VAL A 499 21.14 -5.29 16.48
CA VAL A 499 20.49 -6.58 16.29
C VAL A 499 21.57 -7.64 16.35
N SER A 500 21.57 -8.45 17.42
CA SER A 500 22.42 -9.61 17.59
C SER A 500 21.75 -10.86 17.04
N ILE A 501 22.53 -11.80 16.53
CA ILE A 501 22.10 -13.10 16.04
C ILE A 501 22.86 -14.15 16.82
N LYS A 502 22.15 -15.12 17.42
CA LYS A 502 22.70 -16.15 18.27
C LYS A 502 22.26 -17.54 17.84
N LEU A 503 23.20 -18.46 17.79
CA LEU A 503 22.94 -19.88 17.62
C LEU A 503 23.40 -20.61 18.88
N ASP A 504 22.49 -21.24 19.60
CA ASP A 504 22.76 -21.94 20.88
C ASP A 504 23.56 -21.07 21.87
N GLY A 505 23.21 -19.80 21.98
CA GLY A 505 23.84 -18.81 22.85
C GLY A 505 25.15 -18.21 22.33
N LYS A 506 25.72 -18.70 21.23
CA LYS A 506 26.92 -18.14 20.60
C LYS A 506 26.53 -17.02 19.62
N GLU A 507 27.23 -15.90 19.70
CA GLU A 507 27.06 -14.79 18.74
C GLU A 507 27.51 -15.24 17.34
N TYR A 508 26.80 -14.73 16.32
CA TYR A 508 27.04 -15.04 14.89
C TYR A 508 28.51 -14.88 14.49
N GLU A 509 29.16 -13.84 14.99
CA GLU A 509 30.56 -13.52 14.67
C GLU A 509 31.53 -14.62 15.11
N SER A 510 31.18 -15.37 16.15
CA SER A 510 31.98 -16.45 16.71
C SER A 510 31.70 -17.84 16.13
N LEU A 511 30.73 -17.95 15.23
CA LEU A 511 30.38 -19.23 14.58
C LEU A 511 31.44 -19.64 13.56
N SER A 512 31.56 -20.95 13.34
CA SER A 512 32.38 -21.51 12.25
C SER A 512 31.82 -21.13 10.87
N GLY A 513 32.62 -21.22 9.80
CA GLY A 513 32.23 -20.90 8.45
C GLY A 513 30.96 -21.64 7.98
N GLY A 514 30.91 -22.95 8.22
CA GLY A 514 29.74 -23.77 7.85
C GLY A 514 28.49 -23.42 8.67
N GLU A 515 28.64 -23.13 10.00
CA GLU A 515 27.52 -22.64 10.81
C GLU A 515 27.01 -21.29 10.31
N LYS A 516 27.92 -20.35 10.01
CA LYS A 516 27.56 -19.04 9.42
C LYS A 516 26.77 -19.19 8.13
N THR A 517 27.24 -20.03 7.22
CA THR A 517 26.55 -20.28 5.94
C THR A 517 25.13 -20.82 6.17
N LYS A 518 24.95 -21.78 7.08
CA LYS A 518 23.61 -22.32 7.41
C LYS A 518 22.71 -21.28 8.04
N VAL A 519 23.23 -20.52 9.01
CA VAL A 519 22.49 -19.41 9.65
C VAL A 519 22.08 -18.36 8.62
N ASP A 520 22.97 -18.02 7.71
CA ASP A 520 22.70 -17.06 6.62
C ASP A 520 21.56 -17.50 5.73
N ILE A 521 21.53 -18.77 5.35
CA ILE A 521 20.47 -19.35 4.52
C ILE A 521 19.13 -19.28 5.26
N ILE A 522 19.11 -19.67 6.52
CA ILE A 522 17.90 -19.64 7.36
C ILE A 522 17.37 -18.20 7.47
N ILE A 523 18.26 -17.24 7.72
CA ILE A 523 17.88 -15.82 7.84
C ILE A 523 17.35 -15.29 6.51
N GLN A 524 18.01 -15.56 5.39
CA GLN A 524 17.56 -15.13 4.07
C GLN A 524 16.18 -15.72 3.73
N LEU A 525 15.95 -17.01 3.97
CA LEU A 525 14.64 -17.64 3.81
C LEU A 525 13.58 -17.01 4.71
N SER A 526 13.92 -16.75 5.98
CA SER A 526 12.99 -16.12 6.93
C SER A 526 12.63 -14.70 6.51
N ILE A 527 13.59 -13.92 6.00
CA ILE A 527 13.36 -12.58 5.45
C ILE A 527 12.49 -12.67 4.19
N ARG A 528 12.78 -13.60 3.29
CA ARG A 528 11.94 -13.82 2.10
C ARG A 528 10.49 -14.11 2.48
N ASP A 529 10.27 -15.06 3.41
CA ASP A 529 8.94 -15.43 3.89
C ASP A 529 8.22 -14.24 4.54
N MET A 530 8.95 -13.46 5.34
CA MET A 530 8.45 -12.21 5.92
C MET A 530 8.02 -11.21 4.84
N LEU A 531 8.86 -10.99 3.84
CA LEU A 531 8.57 -10.03 2.76
C LEU A 531 7.41 -10.50 1.90
N CYS A 532 7.34 -11.78 1.57
CA CYS A 532 6.20 -12.35 0.85
C CYS A 532 4.90 -12.11 1.60
N LYS A 533 4.90 -12.28 2.92
CA LYS A 533 3.73 -12.12 3.77
C LYS A 533 3.35 -10.65 4.01
N TYR A 534 4.30 -9.82 4.47
CA TYR A 534 3.99 -8.45 4.92
C TYR A 534 4.00 -7.41 3.78
N ALA A 535 4.87 -7.56 2.80
CA ALA A 535 4.83 -6.74 1.58
C ALA A 535 3.78 -7.24 0.59
N ASN A 536 3.12 -8.38 0.89
CA ASN A 536 2.19 -9.07 -0.02
C ASN A 536 2.80 -9.23 -1.42
N PHE A 537 4.09 -9.59 -1.46
CA PHE A 537 4.87 -9.73 -2.68
C PHE A 537 5.29 -11.18 -2.86
N SER A 538 4.96 -11.78 -4.00
CA SER A 538 5.41 -13.13 -4.37
C SER A 538 5.90 -13.17 -5.80
N SER A 539 6.81 -14.10 -6.07
CA SER A 539 7.40 -14.33 -7.39
C SER A 539 7.27 -15.80 -7.76
N ASN A 540 7.01 -16.08 -9.04
CA ASN A 540 7.04 -17.45 -9.58
C ASN A 540 8.45 -18.04 -9.67
N ILE A 541 9.49 -17.22 -9.53
CA ILE A 541 10.89 -17.66 -9.63
C ILE A 541 11.66 -17.37 -8.35
N LEU A 542 12.63 -18.24 -8.08
CA LEU A 542 13.66 -18.05 -7.07
C LEU A 542 15.00 -18.57 -7.62
N VAL A 543 16.06 -17.82 -7.41
CA VAL A 543 17.43 -18.21 -7.76
C VAL A 543 18.20 -18.46 -6.48
N ILE A 544 18.72 -19.66 -6.34
CA ILE A 544 19.60 -20.06 -5.23
C ILE A 544 21.04 -20.07 -5.76
N ASP A 545 21.83 -19.08 -5.35
CA ASP A 545 23.17 -18.83 -5.93
C ASP A 545 24.28 -19.22 -4.95
N GLU A 546 24.92 -20.35 -5.21
CA GLU A 546 26.09 -20.89 -4.51
C GLU A 546 25.94 -21.05 -2.99
N VAL A 547 24.71 -21.16 -2.49
CA VAL A 547 24.47 -21.16 -1.03
C VAL A 547 24.98 -22.40 -0.30
N THR A 548 25.13 -23.53 -1.01
CA THR A 548 25.55 -24.82 -0.43
C THR A 548 27.00 -25.17 -0.68
N ASP A 549 27.74 -24.38 -1.47
CA ASP A 549 29.06 -24.75 -1.97
C ASP A 549 30.13 -24.87 -0.88
N PHE A 550 29.95 -24.19 0.25
CA PHE A 550 30.86 -24.24 1.41
C PHE A 550 30.37 -25.16 2.55
N LEU A 551 29.32 -25.95 2.34
CA LEU A 551 28.80 -26.89 3.31
C LEU A 551 29.34 -28.30 3.06
N ASP A 552 29.46 -29.10 4.12
CA ASP A 552 29.63 -30.52 3.98
C ASP A 552 28.39 -31.16 3.34
N GLU A 553 28.52 -32.41 2.89
CA GLU A 553 27.46 -33.11 2.17
C GLU A 553 26.15 -33.22 2.98
N GLN A 554 26.26 -33.56 4.27
CA GLN A 554 25.10 -33.70 5.15
C GLN A 554 24.41 -32.37 5.39
N SER A 555 25.17 -31.31 5.63
CA SER A 555 24.65 -29.97 5.81
C SER A 555 23.98 -29.43 4.55
N ALA A 556 24.56 -29.69 3.37
CA ALA A 556 23.98 -29.31 2.10
C ALA A 556 22.67 -30.06 1.83
N ASN A 557 22.59 -31.36 2.15
CA ASN A 557 21.37 -32.15 2.06
C ASN A 557 20.26 -31.61 2.98
N ASN A 558 20.59 -31.26 4.21
CA ASN A 558 19.61 -30.66 5.15
C ASN A 558 19.06 -29.34 4.63
N VAL A 559 19.93 -28.47 4.11
CA VAL A 559 19.52 -27.20 3.49
C VAL A 559 18.65 -27.45 2.26
N TYR A 560 19.00 -28.43 1.46
CA TYR A 560 18.22 -28.78 0.29
C TYR A 560 16.82 -29.31 0.66
N ASN A 561 16.73 -30.17 1.66
CA ASN A 561 15.44 -30.66 2.17
C ASN A 561 14.57 -29.48 2.69
N LEU A 562 15.20 -28.50 3.35
CA LEU A 562 14.53 -27.28 3.75
C LEU A 562 13.95 -26.53 2.53
N PHE A 563 14.72 -26.40 1.45
CA PHE A 563 14.22 -25.77 0.23
C PHE A 563 13.05 -26.54 -0.36
N MET A 564 13.15 -27.86 -0.45
CA MET A 564 12.08 -28.73 -0.97
C MET A 564 10.81 -28.64 -0.12
N SER A 565 10.93 -28.50 1.19
CA SER A 565 9.78 -28.44 2.11
C SER A 565 9.13 -27.05 2.16
N LYS A 566 9.90 -25.95 1.94
CA LYS A 566 9.45 -24.58 2.20
C LYS A 566 9.25 -23.72 0.95
N LEU A 567 9.69 -24.15 -0.22
CA LEU A 567 9.60 -23.37 -1.46
C LEU A 567 8.51 -23.87 -2.42
N ASN A 568 7.51 -24.57 -1.90
CA ASN A 568 6.38 -25.08 -2.70
C ASN A 568 5.49 -23.97 -3.28
N ASP A 569 5.61 -22.73 -2.77
CA ASP A 569 4.92 -21.55 -3.26
C ASP A 569 5.58 -20.92 -4.50
N VAL A 570 6.79 -21.39 -4.88
CA VAL A 570 7.56 -20.91 -6.01
C VAL A 570 7.44 -21.90 -7.17
N SER A 571 7.00 -21.42 -8.32
CA SER A 571 6.83 -22.30 -9.50
C SER A 571 8.16 -22.86 -10.00
N SER A 572 9.23 -22.04 -9.99
CA SER A 572 10.53 -22.39 -10.54
C SER A 572 11.67 -21.96 -9.62
N VAL A 573 12.44 -22.91 -9.14
CA VAL A 573 13.62 -22.68 -8.30
C VAL A 573 14.88 -23.01 -9.08
N TYR A 574 15.66 -22.00 -9.41
CA TYR A 574 16.93 -22.14 -10.15
C TYR A 574 18.08 -22.31 -9.18
N ILE A 575 18.77 -23.43 -9.23
CA ILE A 575 19.88 -23.76 -8.33
C ILE A 575 21.20 -23.63 -9.09
N ILE A 576 22.01 -22.68 -8.66
CA ILE A 576 23.40 -22.50 -9.10
C ILE A 576 24.30 -23.11 -8.05
N SER A 577 25.08 -24.15 -8.39
CA SER A 577 26.10 -24.76 -7.55
C SER A 577 27.31 -25.17 -8.37
N HIS A 578 28.49 -25.14 -7.72
CA HIS A 578 29.75 -25.62 -8.28
C HIS A 578 30.11 -27.04 -7.81
N ARG A 579 29.31 -27.62 -6.94
CA ARG A 579 29.56 -28.96 -6.41
C ARG A 579 29.32 -30.04 -7.46
N LYS A 580 30.33 -30.90 -7.64
CA LYS A 580 30.27 -32.05 -8.55
C LYS A 580 29.66 -33.30 -7.89
N ASP A 581 29.78 -33.38 -6.58
CA ASP A 581 29.47 -34.55 -5.76
C ASP A 581 28.01 -34.54 -5.27
N PHE A 582 27.27 -33.48 -5.56
CA PHE A 582 25.94 -33.26 -5.06
C PHE A 582 24.90 -33.46 -6.16
N THR A 583 24.27 -34.64 -6.15
CA THR A 583 23.18 -34.96 -7.08
C THR A 583 21.86 -34.51 -6.47
N ILE A 584 21.50 -33.25 -6.71
CA ILE A 584 20.18 -32.75 -6.39
C ILE A 584 19.18 -33.36 -7.38
N PRO A 585 18.09 -33.99 -6.94
CA PRO A 585 17.00 -34.32 -7.84
C PRO A 585 16.42 -33.01 -8.40
N THR A 586 16.58 -32.80 -9.71
CA THR A 586 16.07 -31.59 -10.38
C THR A 586 15.09 -31.99 -11.46
N ASP A 587 14.03 -31.19 -11.60
CA ASP A 587 12.98 -31.37 -12.59
C ASP A 587 13.40 -30.89 -13.98
N GLY A 588 14.50 -30.11 -14.04
CA GLY A 588 15.01 -29.55 -15.27
C GLY A 588 16.47 -29.07 -15.16
N VAL A 589 17.03 -28.77 -16.30
CA VAL A 589 18.38 -28.19 -16.41
C VAL A 589 18.31 -26.93 -17.27
N MET A 590 18.98 -25.88 -16.82
CA MET A 590 19.32 -24.69 -17.58
C MET A 590 20.83 -24.69 -17.85
N ILE A 591 21.22 -24.57 -19.10
CA ILE A 591 22.63 -24.58 -19.49
C ILE A 591 23.05 -23.17 -19.86
N ILE A 592 24.16 -22.73 -19.29
CA ILE A 592 24.83 -21.48 -19.68
C ILE A 592 26.22 -21.83 -20.21
N GLU A 593 26.45 -21.53 -21.46
CA GLU A 593 27.73 -21.75 -22.09
C GLU A 593 28.47 -20.44 -22.35
N LYS A 594 29.74 -20.42 -22.03
CA LYS A 594 30.64 -19.32 -22.38
C LYS A 594 31.59 -19.82 -23.46
N ASP A 595 31.58 -19.14 -24.61
CA ASP A 595 32.40 -19.47 -25.76
C ASP A 595 33.85 -19.00 -25.59
N THR A 596 34.66 -19.27 -26.61
CA THR A 596 36.08 -18.85 -26.68
C THR A 596 36.25 -17.34 -26.71
N ASP A 597 35.26 -16.60 -27.17
CA ASP A 597 35.26 -15.15 -27.28
C ASP A 597 34.76 -14.46 -25.99
N LYS A 598 34.65 -15.24 -24.92
CA LYS A 598 34.18 -14.81 -23.56
C LYS A 598 32.72 -14.38 -23.52
N ILE A 599 31.93 -14.83 -24.46
CA ILE A 599 30.51 -14.51 -24.59
C ILE A 599 29.69 -15.66 -24.02
N SER A 600 28.75 -15.31 -23.15
CA SER A 600 27.82 -16.26 -22.53
C SER A 600 26.51 -16.36 -23.29
N ARG A 601 25.93 -17.57 -23.31
CA ARG A 601 24.62 -17.85 -23.91
C ARG A 601 23.84 -18.82 -23.03
N ILE A 602 22.53 -18.64 -22.94
CA ILE A 602 21.63 -19.61 -22.33
C ILE A 602 21.21 -20.60 -23.43
N ILE A 603 21.41 -21.88 -23.15
CA ILE A 603 20.93 -22.97 -23.99
C ILE A 603 19.80 -23.66 -23.23
N GLN A 604 18.62 -23.66 -23.79
CA GLN A 604 17.42 -24.23 -23.15
C GLN A 604 17.36 -25.75 -23.33
#